data_2af23a7301ca8ec8aabba130c4ecf2cf
#
_entry.id   2af23a7301ca8ec8aabba130c4ecf2cf
#
_cell.length_a   1.000
_cell.length_b   1.000
_cell.length_c   1.000
_cell.angle_alpha   90.00
_cell.angle_beta   90.00
_cell.angle_gamma   90.00
#
_symmetry.space_group_name_H-M   'P 1'
#
loop_
_entity.id
_entity.type
_entity.pdbx_description
1 polymer ?
#
loop_
_entity_poly.entity_id
_entity_poly.type
_entity_poly.pdbx_seq_one_letter_code
_entity_poly.pdbx_strand_id
1 'polypeptide(L)'
;MVSIKTKEEIEKINIAGSVVYGVLELMKTVVKPGISTNRLNQLADEYIREKNCTPSFLNYEGYPKSICISINDEVVHGIPGKRKIKKGDIVKIDVGACYKGYHADSARTYIVGQTNEEIRQLVNNTEKALYKGLSVIKE
;
A
#
# COMPACT_ATOMS: atom_id res chain seq x y z
N MET A 1 -20.59 -12.91 -12.65
CA MET A 1 -20.64 -12.30 -14.01
C MET A 1 -19.40 -11.42 -14.17
N VAL A 2 -18.62 -11.60 -15.22
CA VAL A 2 -17.46 -10.71 -15.51
C VAL A 2 -17.99 -9.39 -16.04
N SER A 3 -17.60 -8.25 -15.44
CA SER A 3 -18.01 -6.93 -15.92
C SER A 3 -16.85 -6.28 -16.66
N ILE A 4 -17.07 -5.94 -17.92
CA ILE A 4 -16.12 -5.20 -18.74
C ILE A 4 -16.30 -3.71 -18.46
N LYS A 5 -15.21 -3.01 -18.16
CA LYS A 5 -15.23 -1.59 -17.81
C LYS A 5 -15.24 -0.71 -19.06
N THR A 6 -16.01 0.37 -19.04
CA THR A 6 -15.96 1.43 -20.04
C THR A 6 -14.68 2.26 -19.93
N LYS A 7 -14.37 3.06 -20.93
CA LYS A 7 -13.21 3.98 -20.90
C LYS A 7 -13.27 4.96 -19.73
N GLU A 8 -14.46 5.49 -19.43
CA GLU A 8 -14.65 6.41 -18.29
C GLU A 8 -14.45 5.72 -16.95
N GLU A 9 -14.86 4.46 -16.81
CA GLU A 9 -14.64 3.66 -15.62
C GLU A 9 -13.15 3.35 -15.43
N ILE A 10 -12.45 2.99 -16.50
CA ILE A 10 -11.00 2.77 -16.51
C ILE A 10 -10.27 4.04 -16.08
N GLU A 11 -10.67 5.22 -16.57
CA GLU A 11 -10.07 6.49 -16.18
C GLU A 11 -10.22 6.76 -14.66
N LYS A 12 -11.38 6.46 -14.09
CA LYS A 12 -11.61 6.59 -12.65
C LYS A 12 -10.70 5.63 -11.84
N ILE A 13 -10.51 4.39 -12.33
CA ILE A 13 -9.59 3.42 -11.73
C ILE A 13 -8.15 3.93 -11.83
N ASN A 14 -7.75 4.50 -12.97
CA ASN A 14 -6.42 5.09 -13.15
C ASN A 14 -6.15 6.26 -12.19
N ILE A 15 -7.13 7.12 -11.95
CA ILE A 15 -7.03 8.21 -10.96
C ILE A 15 -6.81 7.61 -9.57
N ALA A 16 -7.63 6.64 -9.16
CA ALA A 16 -7.46 5.96 -7.88
C ALA A 16 -6.07 5.29 -7.77
N GLY A 17 -5.62 4.61 -8.83
CA GLY A 17 -4.31 3.97 -8.92
C GLY A 17 -3.15 4.96 -8.80
N SER A 18 -3.27 6.13 -9.43
CA SER A 18 -2.27 7.20 -9.30
C SER A 18 -2.14 7.72 -7.87
N VAL A 19 -3.26 7.78 -7.14
CA VAL A 19 -3.27 8.18 -5.72
C VAL A 19 -2.63 7.10 -4.85
N VAL A 20 -2.96 5.82 -5.06
CA VAL A 20 -2.31 4.69 -4.37
C VAL A 20 -0.80 4.71 -4.60
N TYR A 21 -0.35 4.87 -5.85
CA TYR A 21 1.06 5.00 -6.18
C TYR A 21 1.72 6.17 -5.44
N GLY A 22 1.07 7.35 -5.43
CA GLY A 22 1.58 8.53 -4.74
C GLY A 22 1.72 8.32 -3.23
N VAL A 23 0.78 7.62 -2.57
CA VAL A 23 0.93 7.23 -1.16
C VAL A 23 2.14 6.32 -0.97
N LEU A 24 2.33 5.31 -1.82
CA LEU A 24 3.48 4.41 -1.71
C LEU A 24 4.82 5.14 -1.92
N GLU A 25 4.89 6.11 -2.83
CA GLU A 25 6.09 6.96 -2.97
C GLU A 25 6.30 7.88 -1.75
N LEU A 26 5.24 8.45 -1.17
CA LEU A 26 5.34 9.19 0.09
C LEU A 26 5.88 8.28 1.21
N MET A 27 5.36 7.06 1.35
CA MET A 27 5.83 6.11 2.37
C MET A 27 7.32 5.80 2.23
N LYS A 28 7.86 5.72 1.02
CA LYS A 28 9.29 5.55 0.76
C LYS A 28 10.16 6.64 1.40
N THR A 29 9.63 7.85 1.53
CA THR A 29 10.36 8.98 2.11
C THR A 29 10.22 9.09 3.63
N VAL A 30 9.11 8.60 4.20
CA VAL A 30 8.78 8.81 5.62
C VAL A 30 8.95 7.57 6.49
N VAL A 31 9.01 6.36 5.91
CA VAL A 31 9.25 5.11 6.66
C VAL A 31 10.71 5.10 7.14
N LYS A 32 10.88 5.34 8.44
CA LYS A 32 12.20 5.40 9.10
C LYS A 32 12.09 4.99 10.56
N PRO A 33 13.20 4.62 11.21
CA PRO A 33 13.19 4.30 12.64
C PRO A 33 12.61 5.44 13.48
N GLY A 34 11.77 5.08 14.44
CA GLY A 34 11.13 5.99 15.39
C GLY A 34 9.76 6.51 15.00
N ILE A 35 9.37 6.47 13.70
CA ILE A 35 8.01 6.84 13.29
C ILE A 35 7.01 5.78 13.76
N SER A 36 5.84 6.20 14.24
CA SER A 36 4.76 5.27 14.58
C SER A 36 3.95 4.87 13.37
N THR A 37 3.42 3.64 13.37
CA THR A 37 2.53 3.17 12.29
C THR A 37 1.27 4.02 12.20
N ASN A 38 0.77 4.57 13.32
CA ASN A 38 -0.37 5.49 13.31
C ASN A 38 -0.03 6.81 12.58
N ARG A 39 1.20 7.33 12.70
CA ARG A 39 1.61 8.55 11.97
C ARG A 39 1.69 8.28 10.46
N LEU A 40 2.16 7.11 10.05
CA LEU A 40 2.15 6.69 8.64
C LEU A 40 0.72 6.61 8.10
N ASN A 41 -0.21 6.04 8.89
CA ASN A 41 -1.63 6.00 8.52
C ASN A 41 -2.23 7.41 8.36
N GLN A 42 -1.91 8.35 9.26
CA GLN A 42 -2.37 9.73 9.14
C GLN A 42 -1.88 10.39 7.86
N LEU A 43 -0.59 10.27 7.55
CA LEU A 43 -0.01 10.82 6.32
C LEU A 43 -0.65 10.23 5.06
N ALA A 44 -0.95 8.93 5.06
CA ALA A 44 -1.64 8.28 3.96
C ALA A 44 -3.08 8.78 3.81
N ASP A 45 -3.82 8.88 4.91
CA ASP A 45 -5.21 9.38 4.92
C ASP A 45 -5.27 10.83 4.40
N GLU A 46 -4.39 11.70 4.92
CA GLU A 46 -4.26 13.11 4.48
C GLU A 46 -4.02 13.17 2.96
N TYR A 47 -3.02 12.43 2.46
CA TYR A 47 -2.68 12.41 1.04
C TYR A 47 -3.85 11.94 0.15
N ILE A 48 -4.52 10.84 0.53
CA ILE A 48 -5.66 10.30 -0.23
C ILE A 48 -6.78 11.33 -0.34
N ARG A 49 -7.11 12.01 0.77
CA ARG A 49 -8.18 13.01 0.81
C ARG A 49 -7.84 14.29 0.05
N GLU A 50 -6.59 14.76 0.11
CA GLU A 50 -6.10 15.90 -0.68
C GLU A 50 -6.25 15.67 -2.19
N LYS A 51 -6.27 14.41 -2.65
CA LYS A 51 -6.49 14.03 -4.05
C LYS A 51 -7.96 13.77 -4.40
N ASN A 52 -8.90 14.21 -3.55
CA ASN A 52 -10.35 13.99 -3.72
C ASN A 52 -10.74 12.51 -3.82
N CYS A 53 -9.95 11.62 -3.19
CA CYS A 53 -10.25 10.21 -3.01
C CYS A 53 -10.65 9.91 -1.57
N THR A 54 -11.21 8.73 -1.34
CA THR A 54 -11.46 8.19 0.00
C THR A 54 -10.63 6.93 0.22
N PRO A 55 -10.11 6.67 1.45
CA PRO A 55 -9.45 5.42 1.77
C PRO A 55 -10.42 4.24 1.61
N SER A 56 -10.02 3.21 0.85
CA SER A 56 -10.89 2.06 0.57
C SER A 56 -11.10 1.15 1.78
N PHE A 57 -10.14 1.10 2.69
CA PHE A 57 -10.15 0.16 3.82
C PHE A 57 -10.88 0.71 5.05
N LEU A 58 -10.90 2.04 5.23
CA LEU A 58 -11.52 2.66 6.40
C LEU A 58 -13.01 2.31 6.49
N ASN A 59 -13.40 1.67 7.58
CA ASN A 59 -14.74 1.17 7.87
C ASN A 59 -15.22 -0.01 6.98
N TYR A 60 -14.38 -0.53 6.09
CA TYR A 60 -14.70 -1.74 5.34
C TYR A 60 -14.68 -2.94 6.29
N GLU A 61 -15.80 -3.64 6.42
CA GLU A 61 -15.98 -4.76 7.36
C GLU A 61 -15.48 -4.46 8.79
N GLY A 62 -15.59 -3.21 9.23
CA GLY A 62 -15.16 -2.77 10.57
C GLY A 62 -13.67 -2.47 10.71
N TYR A 63 -12.88 -2.47 9.60
CA TYR A 63 -11.47 -2.12 9.66
C TYR A 63 -11.28 -0.64 10.04
N PRO A 64 -10.50 -0.30 11.10
CA PRO A 64 -10.55 1.03 11.72
C PRO A 64 -9.54 2.05 11.17
N LYS A 65 -8.81 1.71 10.10
CA LYS A 65 -7.70 2.53 9.58
C LYS A 65 -7.75 2.69 8.07
N SER A 66 -7.02 3.67 7.55
CA SER A 66 -7.03 4.02 6.13
C SER A 66 -6.11 3.15 5.27
N ILE A 67 -5.06 2.58 5.89
CA ILE A 67 -4.10 1.67 5.27
C ILE A 67 -3.78 0.51 6.21
N CYS A 68 -3.26 -0.61 5.67
CA CYS A 68 -2.71 -1.68 6.48
C CYS A 68 -1.18 -1.54 6.59
N ILE A 69 -0.63 -1.79 7.80
CA ILE A 69 0.82 -1.80 8.02
C ILE A 69 1.18 -3.04 8.81
N SER A 70 1.82 -3.99 8.14
CA SER A 70 2.26 -5.26 8.72
C SER A 70 3.78 -5.30 8.84
N ILE A 71 4.31 -5.62 10.02
CA ILE A 71 5.74 -5.52 10.33
C ILE A 71 6.30 -6.92 10.61
N ASN A 72 7.40 -7.25 9.95
CA ASN A 72 8.14 -8.50 10.08
C ASN A 72 7.25 -9.74 9.78
N ASP A 73 6.96 -10.55 10.77
CA ASP A 73 6.17 -11.79 10.71
C ASP A 73 4.64 -11.58 10.62
N GLU A 74 4.16 -10.37 10.82
CA GLU A 74 2.76 -10.06 10.51
C GLU A 74 2.52 -10.23 9.01
N VAL A 75 1.61 -11.12 8.62
CA VAL A 75 1.41 -11.46 7.19
C VAL A 75 0.77 -10.30 6.44
N VAL A 76 -0.48 -9.95 6.77
CA VAL A 76 -1.29 -8.88 6.17
C VAL A 76 -2.22 -8.24 7.21
N HIS A 77 -2.92 -7.17 6.83
CA HIS A 77 -3.98 -6.51 7.59
C HIS A 77 -3.54 -5.96 8.97
N GLY A 78 -2.24 -5.70 9.17
CA GLY A 78 -1.75 -5.09 10.39
C GLY A 78 -2.42 -3.73 10.63
N ILE A 79 -2.97 -3.53 11.84
CA ILE A 79 -3.69 -2.30 12.21
C ILE A 79 -2.70 -1.24 12.71
N PRO A 80 -2.59 -0.08 12.04
CA PRO A 80 -1.74 1.03 12.49
C PRO A 80 -2.05 1.49 13.91
N GLY A 81 -1.01 1.64 14.73
CA GLY A 81 -1.10 2.00 16.14
C GLY A 81 0.13 2.72 16.69
N LYS A 82 0.37 2.58 17.98
CA LYS A 82 1.49 3.24 18.68
C LYS A 82 2.85 2.59 18.42
N ARG A 83 2.90 1.41 17.78
CA ARG A 83 4.15 0.70 17.45
C ARG A 83 5.04 1.60 16.60
N LYS A 84 6.30 1.75 17.01
CA LYS A 84 7.33 2.50 16.28
C LYS A 84 8.16 1.55 15.42
N ILE A 85 8.45 1.98 14.21
CA ILE A 85 9.36 1.30 13.28
C ILE A 85 10.77 1.29 13.87
N LYS A 86 11.48 0.18 13.71
CA LYS A 86 12.86 -0.02 14.16
C LYS A 86 13.80 -0.25 12.97
N LYS A 87 15.09 -0.02 13.18
CA LYS A 87 16.13 -0.41 12.22
C LYS A 87 16.11 -1.94 12.07
N GLY A 88 16.12 -2.42 10.84
CA GLY A 88 16.03 -3.84 10.50
C GLY A 88 14.61 -4.34 10.24
N ASP A 89 13.57 -3.56 10.55
CA ASP A 89 12.18 -3.97 10.26
C ASP A 89 11.93 -4.08 8.76
N ILE A 90 11.08 -5.05 8.41
CA ILE A 90 10.42 -5.16 7.11
C ILE A 90 9.01 -4.61 7.30
N VAL A 91 8.68 -3.54 6.59
CA VAL A 91 7.40 -2.85 6.71
C VAL A 91 6.61 -3.03 5.42
N LYS A 92 5.54 -3.80 5.48
CA LYS A 92 4.60 -4.01 4.38
C LYS A 92 3.46 -3.02 4.53
N ILE A 93 3.29 -2.14 3.55
CA ILE A 93 2.23 -1.13 3.53
C ILE A 93 1.31 -1.45 2.37
N ASP A 94 0.03 -1.58 2.68
CA ASP A 94 -1.03 -1.88 1.76
C ASP A 94 -2.03 -0.73 1.76
N VAL A 95 -2.36 -0.23 0.56
CA VAL A 95 -3.10 1.02 0.34
C VAL A 95 -4.19 0.81 -0.67
N GLY A 96 -5.41 1.11 -0.28
CA GLY A 96 -6.55 1.22 -1.18
C GLY A 96 -7.11 2.63 -1.24
N ALA A 97 -7.40 3.13 -2.44
CA ALA A 97 -8.07 4.40 -2.65
C ALA A 97 -9.28 4.25 -3.57
N CYS A 98 -10.32 5.04 -3.31
CA CYS A 98 -11.54 5.08 -4.09
C CYS A 98 -11.76 6.47 -4.68
N TYR A 99 -11.94 6.54 -6.00
CA TYR A 99 -12.33 7.74 -6.72
C TYR A 99 -13.70 7.52 -7.40
N LYS A 100 -14.71 8.28 -6.97
CA LYS A 100 -16.08 8.21 -7.52
C LYS A 100 -16.64 6.78 -7.63
N GLY A 101 -16.42 5.95 -6.61
CA GLY A 101 -16.91 4.58 -6.52
C GLY A 101 -16.02 3.52 -7.20
N TYR A 102 -14.87 3.90 -7.76
CA TYR A 102 -13.91 3.00 -8.40
C TYR A 102 -12.64 2.92 -7.55
N HIS A 103 -12.21 1.69 -7.28
CA HIS A 103 -11.13 1.40 -6.36
C HIS A 103 -9.85 1.01 -7.10
N ALA A 104 -8.72 1.35 -6.51
CA ALA A 104 -7.43 0.77 -6.82
C ALA A 104 -6.74 0.39 -5.50
N ASP A 105 -5.87 -0.60 -5.58
CA ASP A 105 -5.21 -1.21 -4.44
C ASP A 105 -3.80 -1.64 -4.83
N SER A 106 -2.84 -1.44 -3.94
CA SER A 106 -1.47 -1.94 -4.12
C SER A 106 -0.71 -1.96 -2.80
N ALA A 107 0.21 -2.91 -2.69
CA ALA A 107 1.08 -3.05 -1.54
C ALA A 107 2.56 -2.92 -1.93
N ARG A 108 3.38 -2.41 -0.99
CA ARG A 108 4.83 -2.36 -1.15
C ARG A 108 5.54 -2.68 0.17
N THR A 109 6.68 -3.36 0.05
CA THR A 109 7.54 -3.70 1.18
C THR A 109 8.72 -2.75 1.26
N TYR A 110 8.99 -2.22 2.46
CA TYR A 110 10.12 -1.33 2.77
C TYR A 110 11.05 -2.00 3.78
N ILE A 111 12.33 -2.12 3.44
CA ILE A 111 13.38 -2.58 4.35
C ILE A 111 13.96 -1.36 5.05
N VAL A 112 13.92 -1.32 6.38
CA VAL A 112 14.34 -0.17 7.18
C VAL A 112 15.79 -0.32 7.63
N GLY A 113 16.71 0.22 6.86
CA GLY A 113 18.15 0.11 7.12
C GLY A 113 18.74 -1.18 6.59
N GLN A 114 19.60 -1.84 7.41
CA GLN A 114 20.25 -3.10 7.01
C GLN A 114 19.40 -4.31 7.40
N THR A 115 19.39 -5.31 6.54
CA THR A 115 18.76 -6.62 6.77
C THR A 115 19.71 -7.72 6.30
N ASN A 116 19.40 -8.97 6.63
CA ASN A 116 20.13 -10.13 6.12
C ASN A 116 19.83 -10.38 4.62
N GLU A 117 20.67 -11.18 3.99
CA GLU A 117 20.57 -11.46 2.55
C GLU A 117 19.29 -12.25 2.20
N GLU A 118 18.87 -13.17 3.06
CA GLU A 118 17.68 -13.99 2.85
C GLU A 118 16.42 -13.10 2.75
N ILE A 119 16.26 -12.16 3.66
CA ILE A 119 15.15 -11.18 3.64
C ILE A 119 15.21 -10.31 2.40
N ARG A 120 16.40 -9.84 2.03
CA ARG A 120 16.59 -9.04 0.81
C ARG A 120 16.18 -9.82 -0.44
N GLN A 121 16.59 -11.07 -0.53
CA GLN A 121 16.22 -11.94 -1.64
C GLN A 121 14.73 -12.22 -1.68
N LEU A 122 14.08 -12.45 -0.54
CA LEU A 122 12.63 -12.63 -0.46
C LEU A 122 11.88 -11.42 -1.03
N VAL A 123 12.22 -10.21 -0.58
CA VAL A 123 11.58 -8.98 -1.05
C VAL A 123 11.81 -8.78 -2.55
N ASN A 124 13.06 -8.91 -3.02
CA ASN A 124 13.40 -8.74 -4.42
C ASN A 124 12.74 -9.80 -5.32
N ASN A 125 12.68 -11.05 -4.88
CA ASN A 125 12.07 -12.11 -5.67
C ASN A 125 10.55 -11.98 -5.73
N THR A 126 9.92 -11.50 -4.66
CA THR A 126 8.48 -11.19 -4.65
C THR A 126 8.15 -10.08 -5.66
N GLU A 127 8.94 -9.00 -5.68
CA GLU A 127 8.78 -7.93 -6.67
C GLU A 127 8.99 -8.44 -8.11
N LYS A 128 10.05 -9.21 -8.35
CA LYS A 128 10.30 -9.82 -9.67
C LYS A 128 9.17 -10.75 -10.10
N ALA A 129 8.58 -11.51 -9.17
CA ALA A 129 7.46 -12.40 -9.47
C ALA A 129 6.23 -11.62 -9.94
N LEU A 130 5.92 -10.46 -9.32
CA LEU A 130 4.85 -9.56 -9.77
C LEU A 130 5.09 -9.12 -11.21
N TYR A 131 6.27 -8.55 -11.51
CA TYR A 131 6.58 -8.09 -12.87
C TYR A 131 6.59 -9.22 -13.89
N LYS A 132 7.05 -10.41 -13.50
CA LYS A 132 6.99 -11.59 -14.36
C LYS A 132 5.55 -11.98 -14.67
N GLY A 133 4.67 -11.95 -13.66
CA GLY A 133 3.23 -12.16 -13.86
C GLY A 133 2.62 -11.14 -14.82
N LEU A 134 2.90 -9.86 -14.60
CA LEU A 134 2.41 -8.79 -15.48
C LEU A 134 2.90 -8.92 -16.93
N SER A 135 4.14 -9.38 -17.12
CA SER A 135 4.74 -9.50 -18.46
C SER A 135 4.12 -10.56 -19.37
N VAL A 136 3.33 -11.47 -18.83
CA VAL A 136 2.66 -12.54 -19.60
C VAL A 136 1.18 -12.26 -19.88
N ILE A 137 0.65 -11.14 -19.36
CA ILE A 137 -0.71 -10.69 -19.66
C ILE A 137 -0.75 -10.24 -21.13
N LYS A 138 -1.67 -10.79 -21.89
CA LYS A 138 -1.93 -10.46 -23.30
C LYS A 138 -3.38 -10.01 -23.44
N GLU A 139 -3.64 -9.17 -24.46
CA GLU A 139 -4.99 -8.82 -24.91
C GLU A 139 -5.70 -10.04 -25.47
#